data_2b178e36042b3ad24f90810ccd4769f3
#
_entry.id   2b178e36042b3ad24f90810ccd4769f3
#
_cell.length_a   1.000
_cell.length_b   1.000
_cell.length_c   1.000
_cell.angle_alpha   90.00
_cell.angle_beta   90.00
_cell.angle_gamma   90.00
#
_symmetry.space_group_name_H-M   'P 1'
#
loop_
_entity.id
_entity.type
_entity.pdbx_description
1 polymer ?
#
loop_
_entity_poly.entity_id
_entity_poly.type
_entity_poly.pdbx_seq_one_letter_code
_entity_poly.pdbx_strand_id
1 'polypeptide(L)'
;MKKVVTFGEVMVRLAPSESYRFAQVCPGSMDLTFGGAESSVAASVSMLGGSSRFVSALPQHAVADAFIRQMRGFNVDVDHVLRREEGRFGVYYVETGANQRPSRVIYDRDYSSVSMCPGEEYDWDAIFADAQWLHISGITLAISETAARAAVLAADKAQAAGVKVSCDLNFRKNLWRWRPGTDARSLARGICRSFWIM
;
A
#
# COMPACT_ATOMS: atom_id res chain seq x y z
N MET A 1 2.84 -10.94 21.80
CA MET A 1 1.96 -9.75 21.68
C MET A 1 1.16 -9.92 20.40
N LYS A 2 -0.15 -9.64 20.43
CA LYS A 2 -0.97 -9.74 19.22
C LYS A 2 -0.60 -8.63 18.23
N LYS A 3 -0.62 -8.93 16.93
CA LYS A 3 -0.15 -8.02 15.87
C LYS A 3 -1.24 -7.14 15.30
N VAL A 4 -0.83 -5.96 14.83
CA VAL A 4 -1.58 -5.15 13.87
C VAL A 4 -1.11 -5.55 12.47
N VAL A 5 -1.98 -6.20 11.70
CA VAL A 5 -1.74 -6.54 10.30
C VAL A 5 -2.14 -5.34 9.43
N THR A 6 -1.31 -4.98 8.47
CA THR A 6 -1.63 -3.97 7.47
C THR A 6 -1.49 -4.56 6.08
N PHE A 7 -2.44 -4.28 5.18
CA PHE A 7 -2.46 -4.81 3.81
C PHE A 7 -2.61 -3.71 2.79
N GLY A 8 -1.64 -3.55 1.90
CA GLY A 8 -1.72 -2.54 0.86
C GLY A 8 -0.46 -2.38 0.02
N GLU A 9 -0.43 -1.30 -0.76
CA GLU A 9 0.65 -0.99 -1.68
C GLU A 9 1.74 -0.15 -1.04
N VAL A 10 2.97 -0.49 -1.37
CA VAL A 10 4.13 0.38 -1.19
C VAL A 10 4.73 0.74 -2.55
N MET A 11 5.24 1.96 -2.66
CA MET A 11 5.85 2.48 -3.88
C MET A 11 7.26 3.00 -3.62
N VAL A 12 8.09 2.98 -4.65
CA VAL A 12 9.31 3.77 -4.69
C VAL A 12 8.95 5.24 -4.84
N ARG A 13 9.50 6.08 -3.98
CA ARG A 13 9.43 7.53 -4.09
C ARG A 13 10.76 8.06 -4.61
N LEU A 14 10.72 8.74 -5.74
CA LEU A 14 11.86 9.45 -6.32
C LEU A 14 11.63 10.95 -6.22
N ALA A 15 12.56 11.66 -5.61
CA ALA A 15 12.48 13.11 -5.46
C ALA A 15 13.86 13.74 -5.64
N PRO A 16 13.95 14.90 -6.29
CA PRO A 16 15.13 15.75 -6.15
C PRO A 16 15.37 16.07 -4.69
N SER A 17 16.64 16.19 -4.30
CA SER A 17 17.00 16.67 -2.97
C SER A 17 16.47 18.07 -2.75
N GLU A 18 16.18 18.41 -1.51
CA GLU A 18 15.63 19.72 -1.10
C GLU A 18 14.34 20.07 -1.84
N SER A 19 14.28 21.26 -2.44
CA SER A 19 13.11 21.78 -3.16
C SER A 19 13.38 21.98 -4.65
N TYR A 20 14.38 21.30 -5.21
CA TYR A 20 14.68 21.39 -6.64
C TYR A 20 13.56 20.79 -7.49
N ARG A 21 13.49 21.25 -8.74
CA ARG A 21 12.62 20.69 -9.78
C ARG A 21 13.38 19.61 -10.55
N PHE A 22 12.68 18.68 -11.17
CA PHE A 22 13.29 17.70 -12.07
C PHE A 22 14.15 18.35 -13.15
N ALA A 23 13.67 19.44 -13.76
CA ALA A 23 14.43 20.17 -14.78
C ALA A 23 15.77 20.77 -14.30
N GLN A 24 15.98 20.90 -12.99
CA GLN A 24 17.22 21.41 -12.41
C GLN A 24 18.20 20.29 -12.08
N VAL A 25 17.71 19.08 -11.82
CA VAL A 25 18.53 17.94 -11.40
C VAL A 25 18.72 16.87 -12.49
N CYS A 26 17.90 16.86 -13.52
CA CYS A 26 18.01 15.87 -14.60
C CYS A 26 18.80 16.46 -15.77
N PRO A 27 19.84 15.73 -16.25
CA PRO A 27 20.34 14.45 -15.77
C PRO A 27 21.15 14.57 -14.47
N GLY A 28 20.90 13.70 -13.48
CA GLY A 28 21.60 13.77 -12.19
C GLY A 28 21.01 12.80 -11.16
N SER A 29 21.25 13.08 -9.87
CA SER A 29 20.87 12.24 -8.75
C SER A 29 19.53 12.62 -8.16
N MET A 30 18.80 11.63 -7.66
CA MET A 30 17.56 11.79 -6.91
C MET A 30 17.57 10.89 -5.68
N ASP A 31 16.85 11.32 -4.65
CA ASP A 31 16.66 10.51 -3.45
C ASP A 31 15.61 9.42 -3.73
N LEU A 32 15.99 8.18 -3.45
CA LEU A 32 15.11 7.03 -3.49
C LEU A 32 14.66 6.69 -2.06
N THR A 33 13.38 6.74 -1.81
CA THR A 33 12.75 6.33 -0.56
C THR A 33 11.52 5.46 -0.84
N PHE A 34 10.88 4.93 0.20
CA PHE A 34 9.65 4.16 0.04
C PHE A 34 8.47 4.88 0.70
N GLY A 35 7.31 4.75 0.12
CA GLY A 35 6.08 5.34 0.65
C GLY A 35 4.86 4.46 0.39
N GLY A 36 4.06 4.27 1.42
CA GLY A 36 2.81 3.54 1.39
C GLY A 36 2.03 3.80 2.67
N ALA A 37 0.72 3.96 2.60
CA ALA A 37 -0.10 4.25 3.76
C ALA A 37 0.01 3.12 4.80
N GLU A 38 -0.25 1.90 4.37
CA GLU A 38 -0.29 0.73 5.23
C GLU A 38 1.11 0.34 5.74
N SER A 39 2.14 0.46 4.91
CA SER A 39 3.53 0.21 5.34
C SER A 39 3.99 1.23 6.38
N SER A 40 3.57 2.49 6.25
CA SER A 40 3.84 3.54 7.24
C SER A 40 3.14 3.27 8.57
N VAL A 41 1.89 2.79 8.53
CA VAL A 41 1.17 2.38 9.76
C VAL A 41 1.89 1.21 10.44
N ALA A 42 2.31 0.18 9.68
CA ALA A 42 3.06 -0.95 10.25
C ALA A 42 4.36 -0.49 10.90
N ALA A 43 5.14 0.35 10.21
CA ALA A 43 6.38 0.90 10.75
C ALA A 43 6.13 1.72 12.03
N SER A 44 5.11 2.61 12.02
CA SER A 44 4.77 3.44 13.16
C SER A 44 4.37 2.61 14.38
N VAL A 45 3.53 1.59 14.19
CA VAL A 45 3.13 0.67 15.29
C VAL A 45 4.34 0.01 15.92
N SER A 46 5.26 -0.51 15.10
CA SER A 46 6.47 -1.17 15.62
C SER A 46 7.43 -0.19 16.29
N MET A 47 7.63 1.00 15.71
CA MET A 47 8.50 2.03 16.32
C MET A 47 7.95 2.57 17.65
N LEU A 48 6.65 2.53 17.84
CA LEU A 48 5.99 2.89 19.11
C LEU A 48 5.90 1.73 20.12
N GLY A 49 6.61 0.62 19.86
CA GLY A 49 6.69 -0.51 20.79
C GLY A 49 5.58 -1.54 20.63
N GLY A 50 4.73 -1.40 19.60
CA GLY A 50 3.75 -2.42 19.23
C GLY A 50 4.36 -3.56 18.40
N SER A 51 3.51 -4.49 17.97
CA SER A 51 3.88 -5.55 17.03
C SER A 51 3.05 -5.42 15.77
N SER A 52 3.69 -5.40 14.61
CA SER A 52 3.00 -5.25 13.32
C SER A 52 3.48 -6.26 12.29
N ARG A 53 2.59 -6.51 11.32
CA ARG A 53 2.85 -7.31 10.11
C ARG A 53 2.41 -6.51 8.90
N PHE A 54 3.28 -6.35 7.91
CA PHE A 54 2.93 -5.78 6.63
C PHE A 54 2.74 -6.88 5.60
N VAL A 55 1.59 -6.86 4.92
CA VAL A 55 1.20 -7.81 3.87
C VAL A 55 1.06 -7.06 2.56
N SER A 56 1.66 -7.59 1.51
CA SER A 56 1.64 -7.01 0.16
C SER A 56 2.12 -8.05 -0.85
N ALA A 57 2.18 -7.66 -2.12
CA ALA A 57 2.89 -8.41 -3.15
C ALA A 57 3.91 -7.49 -3.84
N LEU A 58 5.14 -7.96 -3.98
CA LEU A 58 6.27 -7.20 -4.53
C LEU A 58 6.99 -8.00 -5.61
N PRO A 59 7.61 -7.34 -6.60
CA PRO A 59 8.40 -8.02 -7.62
C PRO A 59 9.71 -8.60 -7.04
N GLN A 60 10.29 -9.54 -7.77
CA GLN A 60 11.53 -10.25 -7.39
C GLN A 60 12.75 -9.48 -7.90
N HIS A 61 13.13 -8.37 -7.23
CA HIS A 61 14.35 -7.61 -7.57
C HIS A 61 14.91 -6.84 -6.37
N ALA A 62 16.13 -6.35 -6.51
CA ALA A 62 16.92 -5.75 -5.44
C ALA A 62 16.27 -4.53 -4.75
N VAL A 63 15.46 -3.73 -5.46
CA VAL A 63 14.75 -2.59 -4.85
C VAL A 63 13.68 -3.07 -3.87
N ALA A 64 12.96 -4.15 -4.21
CA ALA A 64 12.00 -4.77 -3.29
C ALA A 64 12.70 -5.40 -2.09
N ASP A 65 13.91 -5.98 -2.28
CA ASP A 65 14.74 -6.50 -1.19
C ASP A 65 15.19 -5.39 -0.24
N ALA A 66 15.51 -4.21 -0.78
CA ALA A 66 15.86 -3.04 0.02
C ALA A 66 14.70 -2.58 0.89
N PHE A 67 13.46 -2.54 0.35
CA PHE A 67 12.26 -2.25 1.14
C PHE A 67 12.04 -3.28 2.25
N ILE A 68 12.11 -4.57 1.94
CA ILE A 68 11.95 -5.65 2.95
C ILE A 68 12.98 -5.49 4.08
N ARG A 69 14.24 -5.20 3.76
CA ARG A 69 15.28 -4.92 4.75
C ARG A 69 14.95 -3.72 5.62
N GLN A 70 14.47 -2.64 5.01
CA GLN A 70 14.07 -1.44 5.75
C GLN A 70 12.96 -1.75 6.76
N MET A 71 11.91 -2.47 6.34
CA MET A 71 10.81 -2.83 7.23
C MET A 71 11.25 -3.74 8.37
N ARG A 72 12.12 -4.72 8.10
CA ARG A 72 12.75 -5.55 9.15
C ARG A 72 13.59 -4.70 10.12
N GLY A 73 14.26 -3.67 9.63
CA GLY A 73 14.98 -2.70 10.46
C GLY A 73 14.06 -1.92 11.42
N PHE A 74 12.79 -1.77 11.10
CA PHE A 74 11.75 -1.21 11.98
C PHE A 74 11.04 -2.28 12.84
N ASN A 75 11.53 -3.54 12.86
CA ASN A 75 10.90 -4.68 13.52
C ASN A 75 9.49 -5.01 13.02
N VAL A 76 9.18 -4.70 11.76
CA VAL A 76 7.93 -5.10 11.10
C VAL A 76 8.08 -6.52 10.56
N ASP A 77 7.14 -7.39 10.87
CA ASP A 77 7.03 -8.71 10.25
C ASP A 77 6.60 -8.57 8.78
N VAL A 78 7.42 -9.09 7.88
CA VAL A 78 7.23 -9.03 6.42
C VAL A 78 7.24 -10.42 5.77
N ASP A 79 7.12 -11.48 6.56
CA ASP A 79 7.27 -12.85 6.07
C ASP A 79 6.09 -13.28 5.17
N HIS A 80 4.98 -12.55 5.23
CA HIS A 80 3.82 -12.74 4.36
C HIS A 80 3.76 -11.75 3.18
N VAL A 81 4.86 -11.06 2.87
CA VAL A 81 4.98 -10.28 1.62
C VAL A 81 5.29 -11.24 0.48
N LEU A 82 4.34 -11.41 -0.43
CA LEU A 82 4.53 -12.29 -1.58
C LEU A 82 5.56 -11.72 -2.56
N ARG A 83 6.38 -12.60 -3.12
CA ARG A 83 7.40 -12.25 -4.13
C ARG A 83 6.95 -12.84 -5.47
N ARG A 84 6.63 -11.94 -6.42
CA ARG A 84 6.01 -12.31 -7.69
C ARG A 84 6.95 -12.01 -8.87
N GLU A 85 6.86 -12.85 -9.89
CA GLU A 85 7.50 -12.59 -11.19
C GLU A 85 6.69 -11.55 -11.97
N GLU A 86 5.37 -11.57 -11.80
CA GLU A 86 4.44 -10.65 -12.47
C GLU A 86 4.30 -9.32 -11.73
N GLY A 87 4.07 -8.28 -12.49
CA GLY A 87 3.89 -6.93 -11.99
C GLY A 87 5.22 -6.22 -11.74
N ARG A 88 5.12 -5.01 -11.23
CA ARG A 88 6.26 -4.12 -11.00
C ARG A 88 6.17 -3.47 -9.62
N PHE A 89 7.24 -2.86 -9.18
CA PHE A 89 7.20 -1.92 -8.06
C PHE A 89 6.59 -0.61 -8.57
N GLY A 90 5.50 -0.16 -7.96
CA GLY A 90 4.93 1.15 -8.28
C GLY A 90 5.91 2.27 -7.95
N VAL A 91 5.94 3.31 -8.76
CA VAL A 91 6.82 4.47 -8.57
C VAL A 91 6.00 5.75 -8.53
N TYR A 92 6.40 6.69 -7.70
CA TYR A 92 5.94 8.06 -7.84
C TYR A 92 7.10 9.05 -7.73
N TYR A 93 6.99 10.12 -8.50
CA TYR A 93 7.95 11.19 -8.57
C TYR A 93 7.40 12.40 -7.84
N VAL A 94 8.22 13.06 -7.02
CA VAL A 94 7.78 14.21 -6.23
C VAL A 94 8.72 15.39 -6.46
N GLU A 95 8.18 16.48 -6.96
CA GLU A 95 8.79 17.80 -6.79
C GLU A 95 8.27 18.39 -5.48
N THR A 96 9.13 18.51 -4.49
CA THR A 96 8.75 19.11 -3.21
C THR A 96 8.41 20.58 -3.38
N GLY A 97 7.35 21.02 -2.76
CA GLY A 97 6.95 22.41 -2.72
C GLY A 97 7.98 23.29 -1.97
N ALA A 98 8.02 24.58 -2.33
CA ALA A 98 8.84 25.56 -1.63
C ALA A 98 8.07 26.87 -1.55
N ASN A 99 7.95 27.44 -0.34
CA ASN A 99 7.19 28.65 -0.10
C ASN A 99 5.75 28.54 -0.65
N GLN A 100 5.36 29.38 -1.62
CA GLN A 100 4.02 29.36 -2.23
C GLN A 100 3.90 28.38 -3.42
N ARG A 101 4.97 27.72 -3.80
CA ARG A 101 4.94 26.70 -4.84
C ARG A 101 4.43 25.38 -4.29
N PRO A 102 3.30 24.82 -4.77
CA PRO A 102 2.81 23.54 -4.32
C PRO A 102 3.74 22.40 -4.75
N SER A 103 3.71 21.29 -3.99
CA SER A 103 4.32 20.03 -4.42
C SER A 103 3.61 19.48 -5.66
N ARG A 104 4.37 18.81 -6.52
CA ARG A 104 3.84 18.10 -7.69
C ARG A 104 4.17 16.62 -7.56
N VAL A 105 3.17 15.77 -7.77
CA VAL A 105 3.33 14.32 -7.73
C VAL A 105 2.93 13.72 -9.07
N ILE A 106 3.79 12.85 -9.61
CA ILE A 106 3.55 12.08 -10.82
C ILE A 106 3.54 10.61 -10.42
N TYR A 107 2.43 9.91 -10.68
CA TYR A 107 2.29 8.50 -10.36
C TYR A 107 2.56 7.63 -11.59
N ASP A 108 3.38 6.61 -11.41
CA ASP A 108 3.64 5.53 -12.35
C ASP A 108 3.51 4.20 -11.60
N ARG A 109 2.25 3.78 -11.34
CA ARG A 109 1.91 2.67 -10.44
C ARG A 109 0.99 1.62 -11.03
N ASP A 110 0.54 1.79 -12.26
CA ASP A 110 -0.32 0.80 -12.92
C ASP A 110 0.44 -0.53 -13.05
N TYR A 111 -0.26 -1.63 -12.90
CA TYR A 111 0.31 -2.99 -12.95
C TYR A 111 1.35 -3.27 -11.83
N SER A 112 1.24 -2.63 -10.68
CA SER A 112 2.05 -3.02 -9.53
C SER A 112 1.72 -4.44 -9.09
N SER A 113 2.70 -5.19 -8.55
CA SER A 113 2.51 -6.60 -8.19
C SER A 113 1.31 -6.80 -7.26
N VAL A 114 1.11 -5.92 -6.28
CA VAL A 114 -0.06 -6.00 -5.39
C VAL A 114 -1.38 -5.69 -6.11
N SER A 115 -1.37 -4.81 -7.12
CA SER A 115 -2.57 -4.50 -7.91
C SER A 115 -3.02 -5.64 -8.83
N MET A 116 -2.13 -6.58 -9.11
CA MET A 116 -2.36 -7.75 -9.95
C MET A 116 -2.50 -9.05 -9.15
N CYS A 117 -2.21 -9.04 -7.84
CA CYS A 117 -2.22 -10.23 -7.00
C CYS A 117 -3.64 -10.56 -6.51
N PRO A 118 -4.22 -11.72 -6.89
CA PRO A 118 -5.48 -12.19 -6.35
C PRO A 118 -5.43 -12.39 -4.84
N GLY A 119 -6.56 -12.16 -4.16
CA GLY A 119 -6.65 -12.30 -2.72
C GLY A 119 -6.44 -13.74 -2.22
N GLU A 120 -6.73 -14.70 -3.06
CA GLU A 120 -6.61 -16.14 -2.80
C GLU A 120 -5.16 -16.62 -2.73
N GLU A 121 -4.20 -15.85 -3.23
CA GLU A 121 -2.77 -16.18 -3.14
C GLU A 121 -2.19 -15.92 -1.75
N TYR A 122 -2.88 -15.12 -0.90
CA TYR A 122 -2.44 -14.85 0.45
C TYR A 122 -2.97 -15.91 1.42
N ASP A 123 -2.10 -16.44 2.27
CA ASP A 123 -2.51 -17.34 3.38
C ASP A 123 -3.09 -16.52 4.54
N TRP A 124 -4.36 -16.09 4.38
CA TRP A 124 -5.03 -15.27 5.38
C TRP A 124 -5.15 -15.95 6.73
N ASP A 125 -5.26 -17.26 6.79
CA ASP A 125 -5.38 -18.00 8.04
C ASP A 125 -4.07 -17.91 8.83
N ALA A 126 -2.92 -18.09 8.19
CA ALA A 126 -1.60 -17.86 8.81
C ALA A 126 -1.34 -16.37 9.11
N ILE A 127 -1.78 -15.47 8.23
CA ILE A 127 -1.63 -14.01 8.42
C ILE A 127 -2.37 -13.54 9.67
N PHE A 128 -3.55 -14.08 9.97
CA PHE A 128 -4.38 -13.63 11.09
C PHE A 128 -4.25 -14.46 12.36
N ALA A 129 -3.49 -15.56 12.38
CA ALA A 129 -3.37 -16.47 13.52
C ALA A 129 -2.99 -15.79 14.84
N ASP A 130 -2.16 -14.73 14.79
CA ASP A 130 -1.70 -13.96 15.95
C ASP A 130 -2.11 -12.46 15.87
N ALA A 131 -3.08 -12.12 15.02
CA ALA A 131 -3.53 -10.75 14.81
C ALA A 131 -4.63 -10.31 15.79
N GLN A 132 -4.75 -9.00 15.99
CA GLN A 132 -5.88 -8.37 16.68
C GLN A 132 -6.57 -7.29 15.84
N TRP A 133 -5.85 -6.72 14.88
CA TRP A 133 -6.33 -5.71 13.96
C TRP A 133 -5.85 -6.00 12.55
N LEU A 134 -6.72 -5.74 11.57
CA LEU A 134 -6.38 -5.53 10.17
C LEU A 134 -6.59 -4.05 9.85
N HIS A 135 -5.58 -3.39 9.30
CA HIS A 135 -5.68 -2.02 8.79
C HIS A 135 -5.47 -1.99 7.27
N ILE A 136 -6.39 -1.34 6.56
CA ILE A 136 -6.36 -1.14 5.11
C ILE A 136 -6.69 0.32 4.84
N SER A 137 -6.24 0.86 3.71
CA SER A 137 -6.72 2.16 3.23
C SER A 137 -7.57 2.04 1.96
N GLY A 138 -8.35 3.06 1.68
CA GLY A 138 -9.11 3.19 0.44
C GLY A 138 -8.24 3.25 -0.81
N ILE A 139 -6.92 3.44 -0.67
CA ILE A 139 -5.97 3.35 -1.78
C ILE A 139 -5.94 1.92 -2.32
N THR A 140 -5.81 0.92 -1.45
CA THR A 140 -5.79 -0.49 -1.85
C THR A 140 -7.07 -0.90 -2.58
N LEU A 141 -8.23 -0.37 -2.15
CA LEU A 141 -9.51 -0.56 -2.84
C LEU A 141 -9.58 0.17 -4.20
N ALA A 142 -8.77 1.20 -4.41
CA ALA A 142 -8.85 2.09 -5.56
C ALA A 142 -7.90 1.74 -6.71
N ILE A 143 -6.82 1.01 -6.46
CA ILE A 143 -5.74 0.81 -7.45
C ILE A 143 -6.13 -0.17 -8.57
N SER A 144 -6.96 -1.17 -8.29
CA SER A 144 -7.46 -2.13 -9.27
C SER A 144 -8.67 -2.91 -8.74
N GLU A 145 -9.41 -3.56 -9.60
CA GLU A 145 -10.49 -4.47 -9.19
C GLU A 145 -9.94 -5.69 -8.42
N THR A 146 -8.80 -6.23 -8.85
CA THR A 146 -8.13 -7.35 -8.17
C THR A 146 -7.75 -6.99 -6.73
N ALA A 147 -7.07 -5.86 -6.53
CA ALA A 147 -6.71 -5.40 -5.18
C ALA A 147 -7.94 -5.07 -4.32
N ALA A 148 -9.01 -4.51 -4.91
CA ALA A 148 -10.26 -4.27 -4.20
C ALA A 148 -10.89 -5.58 -3.70
N ARG A 149 -10.96 -6.61 -4.54
CA ARG A 149 -11.44 -7.95 -4.17
C ARG A 149 -10.56 -8.59 -3.10
N ALA A 150 -9.23 -8.48 -3.24
CA ALA A 150 -8.29 -8.98 -2.24
C ALA A 150 -8.48 -8.31 -0.87
N ALA A 151 -8.71 -6.99 -0.86
CA ALA A 151 -8.98 -6.26 0.38
C ALA A 151 -10.30 -6.64 1.04
N VAL A 152 -11.36 -6.87 0.25
CA VAL A 152 -12.66 -7.36 0.77
C VAL A 152 -12.47 -8.76 1.34
N LEU A 153 -11.83 -9.67 0.61
CA LEU A 153 -11.55 -11.04 1.10
C LEU A 153 -10.72 -11.02 2.40
N ALA A 154 -9.70 -10.14 2.48
CA ALA A 154 -8.91 -9.97 3.69
C ALA A 154 -9.78 -9.53 4.89
N ALA A 155 -10.73 -8.61 4.68
CA ALA A 155 -11.64 -8.16 5.72
C ALA A 155 -12.59 -9.28 6.18
N ASP A 156 -13.16 -10.06 5.25
CA ASP A 156 -14.01 -11.22 5.55
C ASP A 156 -13.25 -12.25 6.40
N LYS A 157 -12.05 -12.59 5.97
CA LYS A 157 -11.17 -13.53 6.69
C LYS A 157 -10.77 -13.03 8.07
N ALA A 158 -10.46 -11.73 8.19
CA ALA A 158 -10.14 -11.10 9.46
C ALA A 158 -11.34 -11.19 10.43
N GLN A 159 -12.55 -10.85 9.98
CA GLN A 159 -13.76 -10.95 10.80
C GLN A 159 -14.05 -12.39 11.22
N ALA A 160 -13.95 -13.35 10.31
CA ALA A 160 -14.11 -14.77 10.62
C ALA A 160 -13.12 -15.25 11.66
N ALA A 161 -11.91 -14.69 11.72
CA ALA A 161 -10.88 -14.96 12.71
C ALA A 161 -11.04 -14.12 14.01
N GLY A 162 -12.08 -13.28 14.13
CA GLY A 162 -12.28 -12.40 15.29
C GLY A 162 -11.31 -11.20 15.34
N VAL A 163 -10.68 -10.87 14.22
CA VAL A 163 -9.76 -9.74 14.07
C VAL A 163 -10.56 -8.49 13.71
N LYS A 164 -10.31 -7.39 14.42
CA LYS A 164 -10.96 -6.12 14.16
C LYS A 164 -10.44 -5.48 12.87
N VAL A 165 -11.33 -4.85 12.10
CA VAL A 165 -10.97 -4.17 10.85
C VAL A 165 -11.00 -2.66 11.02
N SER A 166 -9.95 -2.00 10.57
CA SER A 166 -9.80 -0.54 10.51
C SER A 166 -9.52 -0.10 9.07
N CYS A 167 -10.17 0.94 8.62
CA CYS A 167 -9.96 1.48 7.28
C CYS A 167 -9.82 3.00 7.30
N ASP A 168 -8.73 3.52 6.72
CA ASP A 168 -8.63 4.93 6.33
C ASP A 168 -9.27 5.11 4.95
N LEU A 169 -10.33 5.89 4.85
CA LEU A 169 -11.02 6.12 3.57
C LEU A 169 -10.10 6.67 2.49
N ASN A 170 -9.18 7.54 2.83
CA ASN A 170 -8.08 8.04 1.98
C ASN A 170 -8.47 8.24 0.50
N PHE A 171 -9.64 8.84 0.27
CA PHE A 171 -10.22 8.95 -1.06
C PHE A 171 -9.32 9.76 -2.01
N ARG A 172 -8.93 9.14 -3.11
CA ARG A 172 -8.14 9.75 -4.19
C ARG A 172 -8.89 9.59 -5.50
N LYS A 173 -9.62 10.64 -5.93
CA LYS A 173 -10.48 10.63 -7.12
C LYS A 173 -9.81 9.99 -8.35
N ASN A 174 -8.54 10.27 -8.58
CA ASN A 174 -7.82 9.84 -9.78
C ASN A 174 -7.41 8.35 -9.77
N LEU A 175 -7.60 7.60 -8.67
CA LEU A 175 -7.30 6.17 -8.60
C LEU A 175 -8.52 5.31 -8.91
N TRP A 176 -9.73 5.76 -8.58
CA TRP A 176 -10.97 5.03 -8.79
C TRP A 176 -11.41 5.04 -10.26
N ARG A 177 -10.65 4.37 -11.14
CA ARG A 177 -10.84 4.41 -12.60
C ARG A 177 -10.90 3.04 -13.27
N TRP A 178 -10.77 1.95 -12.50
CA TRP A 178 -10.67 0.60 -13.04
C TRP A 178 -12.01 0.01 -13.52
N ARG A 179 -13.15 0.69 -13.31
CA ARG A 179 -14.46 0.30 -13.87
C ARG A 179 -14.92 1.37 -14.86
N PRO A 180 -14.75 1.13 -16.18
CA PRO A 180 -15.21 2.07 -17.21
C PRO A 180 -16.69 2.42 -17.07
N GLY A 181 -17.05 3.66 -17.34
CA GLY A 181 -18.45 4.14 -17.26
C GLY A 181 -18.98 4.42 -15.86
N THR A 182 -18.17 4.21 -14.81
CA THR A 182 -18.55 4.51 -13.43
C THR A 182 -17.69 5.67 -12.92
N ASP A 183 -18.33 6.69 -12.35
CA ASP A 183 -17.57 7.78 -11.73
C ASP A 183 -16.88 7.33 -10.43
N ALA A 184 -15.79 8.02 -10.07
CA ALA A 184 -14.95 7.64 -8.94
C ALA A 184 -15.68 7.57 -7.60
N ARG A 185 -16.66 8.45 -7.34
CA ARG A 185 -17.40 8.47 -6.08
C ARG A 185 -18.40 7.31 -6.00
N SER A 186 -19.09 7.03 -7.10
CA SER A 186 -20.03 5.91 -7.20
C SER A 186 -19.31 4.58 -7.06
N LEU A 187 -18.15 4.43 -7.71
CA LEU A 187 -17.32 3.23 -7.58
C LEU A 187 -16.83 3.04 -6.13
N ALA A 188 -16.26 4.10 -5.54
CA ALA A 188 -15.80 4.06 -4.14
C ALA A 188 -16.94 3.73 -3.18
N ARG A 189 -18.11 4.37 -3.35
CA ARG A 189 -19.29 4.11 -2.49
C ARG A 189 -19.76 2.66 -2.62
N GLY A 190 -19.79 2.10 -3.82
CA GLY A 190 -20.18 0.71 -4.05
C GLY A 190 -19.25 -0.27 -3.33
N ILE A 191 -17.95 -0.11 -3.48
CA ILE A 191 -16.95 -0.98 -2.85
C ILE A 191 -16.92 -0.79 -1.33
N CYS A 192 -16.93 0.45 -0.82
CA CYS A 192 -16.94 0.70 0.61
C CYS A 192 -18.21 0.15 1.29
N ARG A 193 -19.37 0.17 0.63
CA ARG A 193 -20.56 -0.47 1.18
C ARG A 193 -20.37 -1.97 1.38
N SER A 194 -19.82 -2.67 0.40
CA SER A 194 -19.51 -4.10 0.54
C SER A 194 -18.53 -4.38 1.68
N PHE A 195 -17.63 -3.45 1.95
CA PHE A 195 -16.63 -3.52 3.01
C PHE A 195 -17.20 -3.22 4.42
N TRP A 196 -18.28 -2.41 4.56
CA TRP A 196 -18.81 -1.96 5.84
C TRP A 196 -20.13 -2.64 6.25
N ILE A 197 -20.78 -3.39 5.36
CA ILE A 197 -22.07 -4.06 5.65
C ILE A 197 -21.84 -5.47 6.24
N MET A 198 -20.60 -5.83 6.49
CA MET A 198 -20.21 -7.13 7.07
C MET A 198 -20.07 -7.09 8.60
#